data_3d99e0ce8afcc07ae6e66fa0e396d54a
#
_entry.id   3d99e0ce8afcc07ae6e66fa0e396d54a
#
_cell.length_a   1.000
_cell.length_b   1.000
_cell.length_c   1.000
_cell.angle_alpha   90.00
_cell.angle_beta   90.00
_cell.angle_gamma   90.00
#
_symmetry.space_group_name_H-M   'P 1'
#
loop_
_entity.id
_entity.type
_entity.pdbx_description
1 polymer ?
#
loop_
_entity_poly.entity_id
_entity_poly.type
_entity_poly.pdbx_seq_one_letter_code
_entity_poly.pdbx_strand_id
1 'polypeptide(L)'
;MPAAAYSGKECVCQFRRGVCDQTCVRDMLETPFYIACLKLSGRRCLVVGGGEIGLEKVEGLLACDGDVTLVAPAAVPELEALAREGSIRWERREYEPADLEGTFMVIASTNSTDVNIRVYEDAEKRAMLVNVVDVPPLCNFILPAILRTGPLAIAISTAGASPALAKRMKAEVAELFGEEYATLAIMLNDVRGWAKGTLPTYQDRKAFFEGIVNGEPDPIALLRAGDTTAVRDLIAAAQSTATPA
;
A
#
# COMPACT_ATOMS: atom_id res chain seq x y z
N MET A 1 -3.16 0.90 -35.25
CA MET A 1 -1.81 0.34 -35.26
C MET A 1 -1.65 -0.44 -33.97
N PRO A 2 -1.21 -1.69 -33.95
CA PRO A 2 -1.01 -2.43 -32.71
C PRO A 2 0.16 -1.80 -31.94
N ALA A 3 -0.05 -1.50 -30.65
CA ALA A 3 0.99 -1.06 -29.74
C ALA A 3 2.06 -2.15 -29.67
N ALA A 4 3.29 -1.82 -30.03
CA ALA A 4 4.42 -2.71 -29.82
C ALA A 4 4.61 -2.85 -28.30
N ALA A 5 4.44 -4.05 -27.78
CA ALA A 5 4.75 -4.37 -26.40
C ALA A 5 6.26 -4.18 -26.20
N TYR A 6 6.65 -3.09 -25.53
CA TYR A 6 8.04 -2.89 -25.09
C TYR A 6 8.38 -3.97 -24.08
N SER A 7 9.32 -4.85 -24.40
CA SER A 7 9.85 -5.80 -23.42
C SER A 7 10.73 -5.03 -22.44
N GLY A 8 10.61 -5.30 -21.13
CA GLY A 8 11.43 -4.63 -20.09
C GLY A 8 12.94 -4.68 -20.36
N LYS A 9 13.40 -5.60 -21.21
CA LYS A 9 14.79 -5.73 -21.68
C LYS A 9 15.26 -4.56 -22.54
N GLU A 10 14.39 -3.98 -23.38
CA GLU A 10 14.75 -2.82 -24.23
C GLU A 10 14.90 -1.56 -23.40
N CYS A 11 14.06 -1.41 -22.36
CA CYS A 11 14.14 -0.28 -21.44
C CYS A 11 15.43 -0.30 -20.60
N VAL A 12 15.86 -1.45 -20.10
CA VAL A 12 17.14 -1.61 -19.37
C VAL A 12 18.35 -1.27 -20.25
N CYS A 13 18.32 -1.67 -21.53
CA CYS A 13 19.41 -1.34 -22.48
C CYS A 13 19.49 0.16 -22.75
N GLN A 14 18.39 0.88 -22.82
CA GLN A 14 18.35 2.33 -23.00
C GLN A 14 18.85 3.08 -21.78
N PHE A 15 18.48 2.61 -20.58
CA PHE A 15 18.92 3.16 -19.31
C PHE A 15 20.46 3.05 -19.12
N ARG A 16 21.05 1.90 -19.48
CA ARG A 16 22.51 1.70 -19.46
C ARG A 16 23.26 2.62 -20.42
N ARG A 17 22.61 3.15 -21.46
CA ARG A 17 23.21 4.11 -22.43
C ARG A 17 23.03 5.58 -22.03
N GLY A 18 22.39 5.87 -20.87
CA GLY A 18 22.12 7.22 -20.41
C GLY A 18 21.08 7.99 -21.22
N VAL A 19 20.36 7.30 -22.11
CA VAL A 19 19.30 7.87 -22.95
C VAL A 19 17.96 7.32 -22.45
N CYS A 20 17.36 8.01 -21.47
CA CYS A 20 15.95 7.80 -21.17
C CYS A 20 15.13 8.60 -22.18
N ASP A 21 14.68 7.98 -23.26
CA ASP A 21 13.78 8.60 -24.21
C ASP A 21 12.40 8.78 -23.59
N GLN A 22 11.72 9.88 -23.96
CA GLN A 22 10.34 10.22 -23.52
C GLN A 22 9.32 9.11 -23.86
N THR A 23 9.67 8.16 -24.72
CA THR A 23 8.83 6.98 -25.02
C THR A 23 8.61 6.06 -23.81
N CYS A 24 9.60 5.90 -22.92
CA CYS A 24 9.45 5.10 -21.68
C CYS A 24 8.44 5.72 -20.69
N VAL A 25 8.33 7.06 -20.65
CA VAL A 25 7.37 7.76 -19.79
C VAL A 25 5.93 7.64 -20.33
N ARG A 26 5.78 7.56 -21.67
CA ARG A 26 4.45 7.38 -22.29
C ARG A 26 3.83 6.01 -21.98
N ASP A 27 4.66 4.97 -21.89
CA ASP A 27 4.17 3.61 -21.64
C ASP A 27 3.48 3.46 -20.27
N MET A 28 3.92 4.21 -19.26
CA MET A 28 3.28 4.19 -17.94
C MET A 28 1.89 4.83 -17.92
N LEU A 29 1.65 5.88 -18.70
CA LEU A 29 0.33 6.54 -18.77
C LEU A 29 -0.66 5.72 -19.59
N GLU A 30 -0.18 4.86 -20.49
CA GLU A 30 -1.00 4.02 -21.36
C GLU A 30 -1.35 2.66 -20.72
N THR A 31 -0.63 2.24 -19.68
CA THR A 31 -0.88 0.96 -19.02
C THR A 31 -1.73 1.16 -17.76
N PRO A 32 -2.98 0.67 -17.72
CA PRO A 32 -3.79 0.74 -16.51
C PRO A 32 -3.22 -0.15 -15.40
N PHE A 33 -2.97 0.43 -14.21
CA PHE A 33 -2.54 -0.34 -13.04
C PHE A 33 -3.72 -1.01 -12.36
N TYR A 34 -3.54 -2.28 -11.99
CA TYR A 34 -4.47 -2.98 -11.12
C TYR A 34 -4.25 -2.55 -9.67
N ILE A 35 -5.28 -1.92 -9.05
CA ILE A 35 -5.21 -1.47 -7.67
C ILE A 35 -5.57 -2.62 -6.74
N ALA A 36 -4.65 -3.02 -5.88
CA ALA A 36 -4.82 -4.08 -4.90
C ALA A 36 -4.26 -3.69 -3.53
N CYS A 37 -4.87 -4.22 -2.47
CA CYS A 37 -4.33 -4.16 -1.13
C CYS A 37 -3.56 -5.45 -0.84
N LEU A 38 -2.26 -5.34 -0.58
CA LEU A 38 -1.41 -6.47 -0.27
C LEU A 38 -1.36 -6.72 1.24
N LYS A 39 -1.54 -7.97 1.65
CA LYS A 39 -1.30 -8.39 3.03
C LYS A 39 0.18 -8.77 3.18
N LEU A 40 0.94 -7.98 3.94
CA LEU A 40 2.37 -8.17 4.14
C LEU A 40 2.72 -8.92 5.43
N SER A 41 1.77 -9.09 6.35
CA SER A 41 1.99 -9.82 7.60
C SER A 41 2.58 -11.21 7.35
N GLY A 42 3.77 -11.46 7.92
CA GLY A 42 4.53 -12.69 7.74
C GLY A 42 5.19 -12.85 6.36
N ARG A 43 5.22 -11.80 5.53
CA ARG A 43 5.90 -11.82 4.23
C ARG A 43 7.20 -11.04 4.28
N ARG A 44 8.27 -11.65 3.84
CA ARG A 44 9.58 -11.01 3.74
C ARG A 44 9.59 -9.95 2.66
N CYS A 45 9.93 -8.73 3.06
CA CYS A 45 10.06 -7.56 2.19
C CYS A 45 11.54 -7.11 2.23
N LEU A 46 12.15 -6.95 1.06
CA LEU A 46 13.53 -6.51 0.94
C LEU A 46 13.57 -5.04 0.56
N VAL A 47 14.38 -4.24 1.27
CA VAL A 47 14.73 -2.88 0.88
C VAL A 47 16.23 -2.83 0.62
N VAL A 48 16.62 -2.39 -0.57
CA VAL A 48 18.02 -2.21 -0.96
C VAL A 48 18.31 -0.71 -1.03
N GLY A 49 19.14 -0.22 -0.08
CA GLY A 49 19.47 1.20 0.08
C GLY A 49 19.07 1.74 1.44
N GLY A 50 20.06 2.31 2.16
CA GLY A 50 19.94 2.75 3.56
C GLY A 50 19.79 4.27 3.74
N GLY A 51 19.40 5.03 2.70
CA GLY A 51 19.17 6.47 2.77
C GLY A 51 17.76 6.83 3.28
N GLU A 52 17.43 8.14 3.29
CA GLU A 52 16.13 8.69 3.71
C GLU A 52 14.94 8.05 2.95
N ILE A 53 15.10 7.82 1.64
CA ILE A 53 14.07 7.17 0.85
C ILE A 53 13.90 5.71 1.27
N GLY A 54 15.01 5.03 1.58
CA GLY A 54 14.96 3.67 2.13
C GLY A 54 14.20 3.61 3.46
N LEU A 55 14.43 4.59 4.35
CA LEU A 55 13.69 4.74 5.60
C LEU A 55 12.19 4.87 5.37
N GLU A 56 11.76 5.78 4.49
CA GLU A 56 10.33 5.95 4.14
C GLU A 56 9.69 4.63 3.68
N LYS A 57 10.43 3.83 2.88
CA LYS A 57 9.91 2.55 2.39
C LYS A 57 9.84 1.50 3.49
N VAL A 58 10.86 1.43 4.35
CA VAL A 58 10.88 0.55 5.52
C VAL A 58 9.70 0.86 6.45
N GLU A 59 9.46 2.12 6.81
CA GLU A 59 8.34 2.55 7.65
C GLU A 59 7.00 2.16 7.03
N GLY A 60 6.83 2.37 5.72
CA GLY A 60 5.62 2.00 5.00
C GLY A 60 5.34 0.49 5.01
N LEU A 61 6.38 -0.34 4.94
CA LEU A 61 6.27 -1.80 5.01
C LEU A 61 5.99 -2.28 6.45
N LEU A 62 6.65 -1.70 7.45
CA LEU A 62 6.41 -1.98 8.87
C LEU A 62 4.98 -1.62 9.29
N ALA A 63 4.44 -0.50 8.80
CA ALA A 63 3.05 -0.10 9.01
C ALA A 63 2.02 -1.11 8.44
N CYS A 64 2.46 -2.07 7.64
CA CYS A 64 1.66 -3.16 7.08
C CYS A 64 2.08 -4.54 7.63
N ASP A 65 2.77 -4.61 8.77
CA ASP A 65 3.30 -5.82 9.41
C ASP A 65 4.25 -6.64 8.50
N GLY A 66 4.96 -5.99 7.59
CA GLY A 66 5.95 -6.65 6.73
C GLY A 66 7.18 -7.08 7.52
N ASP A 67 7.71 -8.29 7.24
CA ASP A 67 9.00 -8.75 7.75
C ASP A 67 10.13 -8.13 6.91
N VAL A 68 10.67 -6.99 7.38
CA VAL A 68 11.58 -6.16 6.58
C VAL A 68 13.04 -6.57 6.78
N THR A 69 13.72 -6.79 5.66
CA THR A 69 15.17 -6.89 5.60
C THR A 69 15.73 -5.71 4.81
N LEU A 70 16.67 -4.99 5.40
CA LEU A 70 17.44 -3.92 4.76
C LEU A 70 18.80 -4.47 4.30
N VAL A 71 19.18 -4.21 3.06
CA VAL A 71 20.53 -4.48 2.55
C VAL A 71 21.16 -3.16 2.12
N ALA A 72 22.18 -2.73 2.84
CA ALA A 72 22.92 -1.51 2.55
C ALA A 72 24.26 -1.50 3.29
N PRO A 73 25.36 -1.04 2.68
CA PRO A 73 26.67 -0.89 3.36
C PRO A 73 26.63 0.11 4.52
N ALA A 74 25.78 1.15 4.40
CA ALA A 74 25.55 2.17 5.42
C ALA A 74 24.06 2.52 5.45
N ALA A 75 23.57 3.00 6.59
CA ALA A 75 22.19 3.40 6.79
C ALA A 75 22.12 4.70 7.59
N VAL A 76 21.00 5.44 7.43
CA VAL A 76 20.69 6.60 8.27
C VAL A 76 20.45 6.17 9.73
N PRO A 77 20.67 7.05 10.73
CA PRO A 77 20.59 6.70 12.15
C PRO A 77 19.26 6.04 12.56
N GLU A 78 18.15 6.44 11.94
CA GLU A 78 16.82 5.92 12.20
C GLU A 78 16.71 4.45 11.79
N LEU A 79 17.25 4.07 10.63
CA LEU A 79 17.30 2.66 10.19
C LEU A 79 18.22 1.83 11.09
N GLU A 80 19.33 2.41 11.56
CA GLU A 80 20.20 1.76 12.54
C GLU A 80 19.48 1.52 13.86
N ALA A 81 18.62 2.48 14.31
CA ALA A 81 17.80 2.32 15.50
C ALA A 81 16.79 1.17 15.33
N LEU A 82 16.03 1.15 14.24
CA LEU A 82 15.07 0.09 13.93
C LEU A 82 15.73 -1.30 13.89
N ALA A 83 16.94 -1.40 13.34
CA ALA A 83 17.68 -2.64 13.33
C ALA A 83 18.15 -3.08 14.73
N ARG A 84 18.59 -2.13 15.56
CA ARG A 84 19.02 -2.39 16.94
C ARG A 84 17.86 -2.82 17.83
N GLU A 85 16.67 -2.29 17.60
CA GLU A 85 15.43 -2.65 18.28
C GLU A 85 14.85 -3.99 17.80
N GLY A 86 15.40 -4.56 16.73
CA GLY A 86 14.91 -5.80 16.14
C GLY A 86 13.66 -5.66 15.29
N SER A 87 13.25 -4.41 14.96
CA SER A 87 12.10 -4.14 14.09
C SER A 87 12.38 -4.50 12.63
N ILE A 88 13.64 -4.47 12.22
CA ILE A 88 14.11 -4.90 10.90
C ILE A 88 15.38 -5.74 11.03
N ARG A 89 15.67 -6.56 10.02
CA ARG A 89 17.00 -7.17 9.83
C ARG A 89 17.83 -6.26 8.94
N TRP A 90 19.06 -5.98 9.30
CA TRP A 90 19.98 -5.18 8.50
C TRP A 90 21.25 -5.96 8.17
N GLU A 91 21.45 -6.18 6.86
CA GLU A 91 22.66 -6.75 6.28
C GLU A 91 23.60 -5.63 5.84
N ARG A 92 24.70 -5.43 6.60
CA ARG A 92 25.68 -4.34 6.34
C ARG A 92 26.63 -4.70 5.20
N ARG A 93 26.09 -4.83 4.01
CA ARG A 93 26.85 -5.15 2.80
C ARG A 93 26.14 -4.67 1.55
N GLU A 94 26.78 -4.84 0.42
CA GLU A 94 26.14 -4.64 -0.87
C GLU A 94 25.12 -5.75 -1.17
N TYR A 95 24.21 -5.44 -2.10
CA TYR A 95 23.19 -6.36 -2.59
C TYR A 95 23.81 -7.56 -3.31
N GLU A 96 23.28 -8.75 -3.04
CA GLU A 96 23.54 -9.98 -3.73
C GLU A 96 22.26 -10.64 -4.22
N PRO A 97 22.27 -11.39 -5.37
CA PRO A 97 21.06 -12.05 -5.89
C PRO A 97 20.40 -13.03 -4.94
N ALA A 98 21.15 -13.57 -3.97
CA ALA A 98 20.67 -14.46 -2.92
C ALA A 98 19.72 -13.73 -1.93
N ASP A 99 19.79 -12.39 -1.82
CA ASP A 99 18.91 -11.63 -0.94
C ASP A 99 17.43 -11.74 -1.34
N LEU A 100 17.16 -12.08 -2.60
CA LEU A 100 15.81 -12.30 -3.11
C LEU A 100 15.23 -13.68 -2.72
N GLU A 101 16.00 -14.58 -2.15
CA GLU A 101 15.50 -15.90 -1.77
C GLU A 101 14.49 -15.81 -0.64
N GLY A 102 13.29 -16.36 -0.87
CA GLY A 102 12.18 -16.29 0.07
C GLY A 102 11.56 -14.89 0.24
N THR A 103 11.97 -13.91 -0.55
CA THR A 103 11.42 -12.54 -0.54
C THR A 103 10.15 -12.48 -1.36
N PHE A 104 9.13 -11.79 -0.84
CA PHE A 104 7.85 -11.58 -1.52
C PHE A 104 7.89 -10.36 -2.46
N MET A 105 8.57 -9.29 -2.02
CA MET A 105 8.72 -8.06 -2.80
C MET A 105 10.04 -7.38 -2.48
N VAL A 106 10.56 -6.62 -3.44
CA VAL A 106 11.78 -5.84 -3.26
C VAL A 106 11.57 -4.37 -3.69
N ILE A 107 12.15 -3.46 -2.91
CA ILE A 107 12.22 -2.04 -3.23
C ILE A 107 13.69 -1.64 -3.29
N ALA A 108 14.13 -1.11 -4.44
CA ALA A 108 15.47 -0.58 -4.61
C ALA A 108 15.44 0.96 -4.54
N SER A 109 16.19 1.53 -3.59
CA SER A 109 16.26 2.96 -3.30
C SER A 109 17.73 3.43 -3.17
N THR A 110 18.63 2.85 -3.97
CA THR A 110 20.05 3.20 -3.93
C THR A 110 20.38 4.35 -4.90
N ASN A 111 21.48 5.05 -4.63
CA ASN A 111 22.03 6.04 -5.56
C ASN A 111 22.81 5.41 -6.73
N SER A 112 22.99 4.08 -6.73
CA SER A 112 23.69 3.36 -7.79
C SER A 112 22.71 2.82 -8.81
N THR A 113 22.69 3.40 -9.99
CA THR A 113 21.88 2.94 -11.12
C THR A 113 22.15 1.47 -11.47
N ASP A 114 23.43 1.05 -11.44
CA ASP A 114 23.81 -0.34 -11.76
C ASP A 114 23.26 -1.33 -10.74
N VAL A 115 23.29 -1.00 -9.45
CA VAL A 115 22.68 -1.83 -8.41
C VAL A 115 21.16 -1.91 -8.60
N ASN A 116 20.51 -0.79 -8.84
CA ASN A 116 19.05 -0.74 -9.06
C ASN A 116 18.63 -1.58 -10.27
N ILE A 117 19.33 -1.48 -11.39
CA ILE A 117 19.11 -2.32 -12.58
C ILE A 117 19.29 -3.80 -12.24
N ARG A 118 20.36 -4.15 -11.52
CA ARG A 118 20.65 -5.54 -11.15
C ARG A 118 19.55 -6.14 -10.26
N VAL A 119 19.07 -5.37 -9.26
CA VAL A 119 17.93 -5.77 -8.42
C VAL A 119 16.69 -6.03 -9.28
N TYR A 120 16.38 -5.13 -10.20
CA TYR A 120 15.25 -5.27 -11.12
C TYR A 120 15.37 -6.53 -11.98
N GLU A 121 16.50 -6.71 -12.68
CA GLU A 121 16.72 -7.89 -13.55
C GLU A 121 16.61 -9.21 -12.78
N ASP A 122 17.14 -9.26 -11.55
CA ASP A 122 17.10 -10.46 -10.72
C ASP A 122 15.71 -10.75 -10.15
N ALA A 123 14.93 -9.71 -9.83
CA ALA A 123 13.55 -9.83 -9.39
C ALA A 123 12.62 -10.25 -10.54
N GLU A 124 12.76 -9.67 -11.73
CA GLU A 124 11.99 -10.04 -12.92
C GLU A 124 12.19 -11.51 -13.32
N LYS A 125 13.44 -12.02 -13.27
CA LYS A 125 13.72 -13.45 -13.53
C LYS A 125 12.96 -14.39 -12.57
N ARG A 126 12.55 -13.89 -11.41
CA ARG A 126 11.82 -14.64 -10.37
C ARG A 126 10.32 -14.32 -10.35
N ALA A 127 9.82 -13.50 -11.27
CA ALA A 127 8.45 -13.00 -11.30
C ALA A 127 8.02 -12.36 -9.96
N MET A 128 8.92 -11.62 -9.33
CA MET A 128 8.71 -10.95 -8.04
C MET A 128 8.17 -9.54 -8.23
N LEU A 129 7.49 -9.04 -7.19
CA LEU A 129 7.13 -7.62 -7.12
C LEU A 129 8.41 -6.80 -6.92
N VAL A 130 8.67 -5.87 -7.85
CA VAL A 130 9.84 -4.99 -7.80
C VAL A 130 9.45 -3.53 -8.05
N ASN A 131 9.99 -2.65 -7.22
CA ASN A 131 9.89 -1.20 -7.38
C ASN A 131 11.29 -0.59 -7.27
N VAL A 132 11.73 0.09 -8.31
CA VAL A 132 12.93 0.91 -8.29
C VAL A 132 12.50 2.36 -8.15
N VAL A 133 12.85 2.98 -7.02
CA VAL A 133 12.40 4.33 -6.70
C VAL A 133 12.87 5.32 -7.77
N ASP A 134 11.96 6.20 -8.17
CA ASP A 134 12.15 7.24 -9.21
C ASP A 134 12.53 6.72 -10.61
N VAL A 135 12.40 5.40 -10.83
CA VAL A 135 12.68 4.78 -12.14
C VAL A 135 11.48 3.93 -12.60
N PRO A 136 10.39 4.57 -13.06
CA PRO A 136 9.15 3.89 -13.43
C PRO A 136 9.31 2.69 -14.38
N PRO A 137 10.18 2.73 -15.40
CA PRO A 137 10.37 1.59 -16.28
C PRO A 137 10.97 0.33 -15.62
N LEU A 138 11.55 0.49 -14.44
CA LEU A 138 12.09 -0.61 -13.62
C LEU A 138 11.13 -0.97 -12.46
N CYS A 139 9.82 -0.82 -12.69
CA CYS A 139 8.79 -1.12 -11.71
C CYS A 139 7.70 -2.00 -12.32
N ASN A 140 7.36 -3.12 -11.68
CA ASN A 140 6.14 -3.86 -12.02
C ASN A 140 4.98 -3.57 -11.05
N PHE A 141 5.22 -2.79 -10.00
CA PHE A 141 4.19 -2.15 -9.18
C PHE A 141 4.65 -0.74 -8.76
N ILE A 142 3.69 0.13 -8.47
CA ILE A 142 3.94 1.48 -7.97
C ILE A 142 3.25 1.67 -6.61
N LEU A 143 3.80 2.58 -5.81
CA LEU A 143 3.21 2.97 -4.53
C LEU A 143 2.40 4.24 -4.73
N PRO A 144 1.06 4.20 -4.56
CA PRO A 144 0.22 5.39 -4.64
C PRO A 144 0.42 6.31 -3.42
N ALA A 145 -0.08 7.53 -3.48
CA ALA A 145 -0.24 8.34 -2.29
C ALA A 145 -1.34 7.73 -1.41
N ILE A 146 -1.04 7.42 -0.14
CA ILE A 146 -1.97 6.72 0.75
C ILE A 146 -2.36 7.64 1.90
N LEU A 147 -3.67 7.81 2.12
CA LEU A 147 -4.26 8.30 3.35
C LEU A 147 -4.63 7.10 4.22
N ARG A 148 -4.18 7.10 5.48
CA ARG A 148 -4.53 6.06 6.47
C ARG A 148 -5.09 6.71 7.72
N THR A 149 -6.23 6.16 8.20
CA THR A 149 -6.84 6.53 9.47
C THR A 149 -7.44 5.27 10.07
N GLY A 150 -6.78 4.68 11.08
CA GLY A 150 -7.15 3.37 11.60
C GLY A 150 -7.23 2.30 10.50
N PRO A 151 -8.36 1.57 10.37
CA PRO A 151 -8.53 0.55 9.33
C PRO A 151 -8.85 1.13 7.94
N LEU A 152 -9.16 2.44 7.86
CA LEU A 152 -9.43 3.10 6.58
C LEU A 152 -8.13 3.35 5.83
N ALA A 153 -8.09 2.98 4.56
CA ALA A 153 -7.01 3.33 3.65
C ALA A 153 -7.58 3.78 2.30
N ILE A 154 -7.15 4.97 1.85
CA ILE A 154 -7.52 5.52 0.55
C ILE A 154 -6.24 5.69 -0.26
N ALA A 155 -6.17 5.01 -1.40
CA ALA A 155 -5.03 5.07 -2.30
C ALA A 155 -5.34 5.99 -3.49
N ILE A 156 -4.44 6.94 -3.77
CA ILE A 156 -4.60 7.93 -4.83
C ILE A 156 -3.43 7.77 -5.78
N SER A 157 -3.71 7.35 -7.01
CA SER A 157 -2.72 7.16 -8.06
C SER A 157 -3.02 8.07 -9.25
N THR A 158 -1.99 8.69 -9.79
CA THR A 158 -2.03 9.41 -11.07
C THR A 158 -1.30 8.62 -12.16
N ALA A 159 -1.11 7.31 -11.96
CA ALA A 159 -0.33 6.43 -12.84
C ALA A 159 1.08 6.98 -13.13
N GLY A 160 1.70 7.68 -12.16
CA GLY A 160 3.02 8.32 -12.36
C GLY A 160 2.97 9.69 -13.04
N ALA A 161 1.81 10.16 -13.51
CA ALA A 161 1.70 11.41 -14.25
C ALA A 161 2.08 12.64 -13.39
N SER A 162 1.70 12.68 -12.12
CA SER A 162 2.01 13.81 -11.25
C SER A 162 1.96 13.45 -9.76
N PRO A 163 3.12 13.19 -9.13
CA PRO A 163 3.20 13.01 -7.68
C PRO A 163 2.66 14.22 -6.90
N ALA A 164 2.87 15.44 -7.40
CA ALA A 164 2.37 16.67 -6.77
C ALA A 164 0.83 16.72 -6.78
N LEU A 165 0.18 16.30 -7.87
CA LEU A 165 -1.28 16.21 -7.94
C LEU A 165 -1.81 15.16 -6.97
N ALA A 166 -1.20 13.98 -6.92
CA ALA A 166 -1.58 12.92 -5.98
C ALA A 166 -1.46 13.38 -4.52
N LYS A 167 -0.40 14.14 -4.18
CA LYS A 167 -0.19 14.72 -2.84
C LYS A 167 -1.27 15.77 -2.51
N ARG A 168 -1.62 16.63 -3.47
CA ARG A 168 -2.70 17.61 -3.30
C ARG A 168 -4.05 16.91 -3.07
N MET A 169 -4.40 15.95 -3.93
CA MET A 169 -5.64 15.17 -3.79
C MET A 169 -5.69 14.44 -2.44
N LYS A 170 -4.55 13.89 -1.96
CA LYS A 170 -4.47 13.28 -0.63
C LYS A 170 -4.86 14.27 0.48
N ALA A 171 -4.41 15.52 0.41
CA ALA A 171 -4.77 16.55 1.40
C ALA A 171 -6.27 16.89 1.34
N GLU A 172 -6.82 17.09 0.14
CA GLU A 172 -8.25 17.37 -0.07
C GLU A 172 -9.13 16.21 0.43
N VAL A 173 -8.73 14.96 0.15
CA VAL A 173 -9.45 13.76 0.61
C VAL A 173 -9.37 13.61 2.13
N ALA A 174 -8.24 13.98 2.75
CA ALA A 174 -8.08 13.92 4.20
C ALA A 174 -9.06 14.85 4.97
N GLU A 175 -9.47 15.97 4.36
CA GLU A 175 -10.47 16.89 4.94
C GLU A 175 -11.89 16.29 4.88
N LEU A 176 -12.16 15.40 3.91
CA LEU A 176 -13.48 14.80 3.71
C LEU A 176 -13.68 13.52 4.53
N PHE A 177 -12.62 12.74 4.72
CA PHE A 177 -12.65 11.41 5.35
C PHE A 177 -11.78 11.39 6.60
N GLY A 178 -12.35 11.85 7.72
CA GLY A 178 -11.70 11.92 9.02
C GLY A 178 -11.83 10.65 9.85
N GLU A 179 -11.56 10.80 11.16
CA GLU A 179 -11.58 9.70 12.13
C GLU A 179 -12.98 9.08 12.32
N GLU A 180 -14.05 9.81 12.01
CA GLU A 180 -15.43 9.34 12.09
C GLU A 180 -15.65 8.11 11.19
N TYR A 181 -15.09 8.09 9.98
CA TYR A 181 -15.18 6.94 9.08
C TYR A 181 -14.39 5.74 9.59
N ALA A 182 -13.21 5.97 10.16
CA ALA A 182 -12.39 4.92 10.78
C ALA A 182 -13.11 4.33 11.99
N THR A 183 -13.71 5.18 12.83
CA THR A 183 -14.48 4.79 14.01
C THR A 183 -15.69 3.95 13.61
N LEU A 184 -16.47 4.39 12.61
CA LEU A 184 -17.60 3.61 12.11
C LEU A 184 -17.13 2.25 11.55
N ALA A 185 -16.04 2.21 10.81
CA ALA A 185 -15.51 0.95 10.27
C ALA A 185 -15.12 -0.05 11.38
N ILE A 186 -14.54 0.43 12.50
CA ILE A 186 -14.24 -0.38 13.68
C ILE A 186 -15.53 -0.92 14.29
N MET A 187 -16.51 -0.04 14.56
CA MET A 187 -17.80 -0.45 15.15
C MET A 187 -18.54 -1.47 14.30
N LEU A 188 -18.52 -1.32 12.97
CA LEU A 188 -19.11 -2.29 12.06
C LEU A 188 -18.35 -3.61 12.03
N ASN A 189 -17.01 -3.58 12.18
CA ASN A 189 -16.22 -4.80 12.28
C ASN A 189 -16.54 -5.59 13.56
N ASP A 190 -16.79 -4.92 14.68
CA ASP A 190 -17.11 -5.57 15.96
C ASP A 190 -18.37 -6.41 15.89
N VAL A 191 -19.36 -6.00 15.10
CA VAL A 191 -20.60 -6.75 14.91
C VAL A 191 -20.57 -7.77 13.76
N ARG A 192 -19.44 -7.86 13.05
CA ARG A 192 -19.31 -8.76 11.89
C ARG A 192 -19.42 -10.24 12.24
N GLY A 193 -18.88 -10.61 13.42
CA GLY A 193 -18.97 -11.97 13.96
C GLY A 193 -20.44 -12.36 14.25
N TRP A 194 -21.16 -11.48 14.93
CA TRP A 194 -22.60 -11.65 15.19
C TRP A 194 -23.38 -11.77 13.88
N ALA A 195 -23.18 -10.87 12.92
CA ALA A 195 -23.88 -10.88 11.64
C ALA A 195 -23.65 -12.20 10.86
N LYS A 196 -22.44 -12.76 10.91
CA LYS A 196 -22.14 -14.07 10.30
C LYS A 196 -22.86 -15.23 10.99
N GLY A 197 -23.01 -15.18 12.32
CA GLY A 197 -23.66 -16.24 13.10
C GLY A 197 -25.19 -16.18 13.05
N THR A 198 -25.75 -14.98 12.89
CA THR A 198 -27.21 -14.74 13.03
C THR A 198 -27.90 -14.59 11.68
N LEU A 199 -27.26 -13.94 10.70
CA LEU A 199 -27.85 -13.63 9.40
C LEU A 199 -27.43 -14.69 8.36
N PRO A 200 -28.35 -15.57 7.90
CA PRO A 200 -27.99 -16.77 7.16
C PRO A 200 -27.46 -16.47 5.76
N THR A 201 -28.01 -15.48 5.06
CA THR A 201 -27.64 -15.22 3.67
C THR A 201 -26.69 -14.03 3.52
N TYR A 202 -26.01 -13.97 2.38
CA TYR A 202 -25.22 -12.78 2.02
C TYR A 202 -26.11 -11.54 1.90
N GLN A 203 -27.32 -11.68 1.37
CA GLN A 203 -28.26 -10.58 1.18
C GLN A 203 -28.71 -9.98 2.51
N ASP A 204 -29.02 -10.82 3.51
CA ASP A 204 -29.39 -10.35 4.84
C ASP A 204 -28.25 -9.54 5.49
N ARG A 205 -27.02 -10.06 5.40
CA ARG A 205 -25.83 -9.34 5.90
C ARG A 205 -25.58 -8.04 5.17
N LYS A 206 -25.77 -8.03 3.85
CA LYS A 206 -25.65 -6.83 3.03
C LYS A 206 -26.66 -5.79 3.45
N ALA A 207 -27.95 -6.17 3.53
CA ALA A 207 -29.03 -5.27 3.93
C ALA A 207 -28.82 -4.71 5.35
N PHE A 208 -28.35 -5.52 6.29
CA PHE A 208 -28.02 -5.09 7.64
C PHE A 208 -26.96 -3.99 7.65
N PHE A 209 -25.82 -4.21 7.00
CA PHE A 209 -24.74 -3.20 7.00
C PHE A 209 -25.10 -1.96 6.18
N GLU A 210 -25.76 -2.11 5.03
CA GLU A 210 -26.22 -0.97 4.23
C GLU A 210 -27.29 -0.15 4.98
N GLY A 211 -28.17 -0.80 5.75
CA GLY A 211 -29.16 -0.13 6.58
C GLY A 211 -28.52 0.73 7.69
N ILE A 212 -27.40 0.30 8.27
CA ILE A 212 -26.68 1.11 9.25
C ILE A 212 -25.94 2.27 8.57
N VAL A 213 -25.19 1.98 7.50
CA VAL A 213 -24.33 2.97 6.86
C VAL A 213 -25.11 4.09 6.18
N ASN A 214 -26.28 3.77 5.62
CA ASN A 214 -27.13 4.72 4.89
C ASN A 214 -28.43 5.07 5.66
N GLY A 215 -28.49 4.72 6.96
CA GLY A 215 -29.66 4.93 7.80
C GLY A 215 -29.81 6.37 8.31
N GLU A 216 -30.98 6.64 8.89
CA GLU A 216 -31.26 7.87 9.62
C GLU A 216 -31.48 7.54 11.10
N PRO A 217 -30.82 8.26 12.02
CA PRO A 217 -29.88 9.37 11.76
C PRO A 217 -28.54 8.92 11.13
N ASP A 218 -27.90 9.80 10.33
CA ASP A 218 -26.62 9.52 9.68
C ASP A 218 -25.52 9.20 10.71
N PRO A 219 -24.94 7.99 10.74
CA PRO A 219 -23.92 7.61 11.71
C PRO A 219 -22.63 8.44 11.60
N ILE A 220 -22.29 8.92 10.42
CA ILE A 220 -21.12 9.79 10.22
C ILE A 220 -21.37 11.16 10.85
N ALA A 221 -22.55 11.74 10.68
CA ALA A 221 -22.92 13.01 11.31
C ALA A 221 -22.92 12.89 12.84
N LEU A 222 -23.43 11.79 13.40
CA LEU A 222 -23.39 11.53 14.84
C LEU A 222 -21.96 11.45 15.37
N LEU A 223 -21.07 10.72 14.68
CA LEU A 223 -19.66 10.61 15.07
C LEU A 223 -18.93 11.96 14.96
N ARG A 224 -19.20 12.77 13.96
CA ARG A 224 -18.69 14.15 13.85
C ARG A 224 -19.14 15.04 15.03
N ALA A 225 -20.34 14.81 15.53
CA ALA A 225 -20.84 15.50 16.74
C ALA A 225 -20.29 14.90 18.04
N GLY A 226 -19.47 13.83 17.99
CA GLY A 226 -18.91 13.14 19.16
C GLY A 226 -19.88 12.16 19.82
N ASP A 227 -21.05 11.91 19.25
CA ASP A 227 -22.09 11.02 19.83
C ASP A 227 -21.88 9.56 19.41
N THR A 228 -20.83 8.97 19.94
CA THR A 228 -20.51 7.55 19.73
C THR A 228 -21.59 6.64 20.34
N THR A 229 -22.30 7.08 21.39
CA THR A 229 -23.34 6.31 22.07
C THR A 229 -24.55 6.13 21.13
N ALA A 230 -25.02 7.20 20.50
CA ALA A 230 -26.11 7.11 19.54
C ALA A 230 -25.83 6.13 18.40
N VAL A 231 -24.58 6.08 17.90
CA VAL A 231 -24.19 5.11 16.87
C VAL A 231 -24.22 3.67 17.38
N ARG A 232 -23.80 3.42 18.64
CA ARG A 232 -23.93 2.08 19.24
C ARG A 232 -25.38 1.67 19.38
N ASP A 233 -26.25 2.59 19.80
CA ASP A 233 -27.68 2.33 19.94
C ASP A 233 -28.35 2.05 18.59
N LEU A 234 -27.96 2.77 17.54
CA LEU A 234 -28.41 2.53 16.17
C LEU A 234 -28.02 1.12 15.70
N ILE A 235 -26.78 0.70 15.94
CA ILE A 235 -26.30 -0.66 15.61
C ILE A 235 -27.08 -1.72 16.41
N ALA A 236 -27.29 -1.51 17.71
CA ALA A 236 -28.03 -2.43 18.57
C ALA A 236 -29.51 -2.57 18.15
N ALA A 237 -30.13 -1.46 17.78
CA ALA A 237 -31.51 -1.47 17.22
C ALA A 237 -31.57 -2.25 15.91
N ALA A 238 -30.61 -2.07 15.01
CA ALA A 238 -30.52 -2.83 13.76
C ALA A 238 -30.33 -4.34 14.02
N GLN A 239 -29.51 -4.72 15.02
CA GLN A 239 -29.35 -6.12 15.43
C GLN A 239 -30.66 -6.73 15.95
N SER A 240 -31.39 -5.99 16.79
CA SER A 240 -32.67 -6.44 17.35
C SER A 240 -33.73 -6.66 16.27
N THR A 241 -33.78 -5.77 15.27
CA THR A 241 -34.75 -5.86 14.16
C THR A 241 -34.39 -7.00 13.19
N ALA A 242 -33.12 -7.29 12.99
CA ALA A 242 -32.64 -8.29 12.05
C ALA A 242 -32.61 -9.72 12.63
N THR A 243 -32.83 -9.90 13.96
CA THR A 243 -32.88 -11.22 14.59
C THR A 243 -34.23 -11.84 14.29
N PRO A 244 -34.31 -13.03 13.64
CA PRO A 244 -35.57 -13.75 13.48
C PRO A 244 -36.16 -14.08 14.88
N ALA A 245 -37.49 -13.91 15.01
CA ALA A 245 -38.24 -14.25 16.23
C ALA A 245 -38.22 -15.76 16.52
#